data_e40ccf99de2b0cfb75492088565addb1
#
_entry.id   e40ccf99de2b0cfb75492088565addb1
#
_cell.length_a   1.000
_cell.length_b   1.000
_cell.length_c   1.000
_cell.angle_alpha   90.00
_cell.angle_beta   90.00
_cell.angle_gamma   90.00
#
_symmetry.space_group_name_H-M   'P 1'
#
loop_
_entity.id
_entity.type
_entity.pdbx_description
1 polymer ?
#
loop_
_entity_poly.entity_id
_entity_poly.type
_entity_poly.pdbx_seq_one_letter_code
_entity_poly.pdbx_strand_id
1 'polypeptide(L)'
;MTFPHYEREDTGYGVLLVEPRSGLVIGLHTNTGNDGRHFDEARTGLDHMGLNVATLEELEGWTAWLDELGVEHSGVRTGDEPFPFATVVFRDPDNIQLELFTVC
;
A
#
# COMPACT_ATOMS: atom_id res chain seq x y z
N MET A 1 -8.70 -15.90 6.40
CA MET A 1 -7.63 -15.08 5.80
C MET A 1 -6.92 -14.32 6.90
N THR A 2 -5.61 -14.27 6.82
CA THR A 2 -4.77 -13.61 7.83
C THR A 2 -4.16 -12.35 7.22
N PHE A 3 -4.45 -11.19 7.77
CA PHE A 3 -3.80 -9.95 7.36
C PHE A 3 -2.40 -9.86 7.96
N PRO A 4 -1.43 -9.22 7.26
CA PRO A 4 -0.16 -8.90 7.85
C PRO A 4 -0.35 -8.07 9.11
N HIS A 5 0.41 -8.39 10.14
CA HIS A 5 0.38 -7.67 11.39
C HIS A 5 1.60 -6.76 11.49
N TYR A 6 1.35 -5.46 11.58
CA TYR A 6 2.40 -4.47 11.72
C TYR A 6 2.44 -3.95 13.14
N GLU A 7 3.63 -3.91 13.70
CA GLU A 7 3.89 -3.27 14.98
C GLU A 7 4.28 -1.82 14.75
N ARG A 8 3.75 -0.94 15.58
CA ARG A 8 3.99 0.50 15.46
C ARG A 8 5.01 0.94 16.50
N GLU A 9 6.04 1.65 16.05
CA GLU A 9 6.98 2.35 16.92
C GLU A 9 6.99 3.83 16.61
N ASP A 10 6.79 4.66 17.63
CA ASP A 10 6.87 6.11 17.52
C ASP A 10 8.29 6.55 17.86
N THR A 11 8.97 7.19 16.92
CA THR A 11 10.37 7.61 17.06
C THR A 11 10.52 9.08 17.44
N GLY A 12 9.40 9.81 17.60
CA GLY A 12 9.40 11.25 17.88
C GLY A 12 9.45 12.12 16.62
N TYR A 13 9.96 11.62 15.49
CA TYR A 13 9.97 12.30 14.19
C TYR A 13 9.17 11.56 13.13
N GLY A 14 8.66 10.41 13.47
CA GLY A 14 7.88 9.59 12.57
C GLY A 14 7.39 8.31 13.22
N VAL A 15 6.81 7.45 12.41
CA VAL A 15 6.27 6.16 12.84
C VAL A 15 6.88 5.07 11.98
N LEU A 16 7.33 4.00 12.60
CA LEU A 16 7.75 2.78 11.91
C LEU A 16 6.65 1.74 12.02
N LEU A 17 6.30 1.14 10.90
CA LEU A 17 5.41 -0.02 10.82
C LEU A 17 6.28 -1.22 10.48
N VAL A 18 6.34 -2.20 11.37
CA VAL A 18 7.19 -3.37 11.22
C VAL A 18 6.31 -4.61 11.05
N GLU A 19 6.55 -5.37 9.98
CA GLU A 19 5.94 -6.69 9.81
C GLU A 19 6.97 -7.73 10.29
N PRO A 20 6.74 -8.37 11.48
CA PRO A 20 7.77 -9.19 12.12
C PRO A 20 8.19 -10.43 11.34
N ARG A 21 7.30 -11.01 10.55
CA ARG A 21 7.57 -12.26 9.80
C ARG A 21 8.54 -12.05 8.66
N SER A 22 8.34 -10.98 7.89
CA SER A 22 9.15 -10.68 6.70
C SER A 22 10.31 -9.75 7.01
N GLY A 23 10.24 -9.01 8.12
CA GLY A 23 11.18 -7.94 8.43
C GLY A 23 10.94 -6.67 7.61
N LEU A 24 9.82 -6.57 6.88
CA LEU A 24 9.49 -5.37 6.14
C LEU A 24 9.22 -4.23 7.11
N VAL A 25 9.83 -3.08 6.85
CA VAL A 25 9.65 -1.87 7.64
C VAL A 25 9.18 -0.75 6.72
N ILE A 26 8.09 -0.09 7.11
CA ILE A 26 7.60 1.10 6.43
C ILE A 26 7.73 2.27 7.40
N GLY A 27 8.50 3.29 7.00
CA GLY A 27 8.69 4.50 7.80
C GLY A 27 7.79 5.62 7.27
N LEU A 28 7.03 6.23 8.17
CA LEU A 28 6.22 7.41 7.88
C LEU A 28 6.82 8.57 8.68
N HIS A 29 7.35 9.56 7.99
CA HIS A 29 8.11 10.63 8.61
C HIS A 29 7.47 11.99 8.38
N THR A 30 7.63 12.89 9.36
CA THR A 30 7.35 14.31 9.18
C THR A 30 8.64 15.04 8.80
N ASN A 31 8.52 16.07 8.00
CA ASN A 31 9.65 16.89 7.58
C ASN A 31 9.26 18.35 7.59
N THR A 32 10.04 19.18 8.24
CA THR A 32 9.76 20.62 8.35
C THR A 32 9.81 21.36 7.01
N GLY A 33 10.49 20.78 6.01
CA GLY A 33 10.53 21.31 4.64
C GLY A 33 9.31 20.92 3.79
N ASN A 34 8.40 20.11 4.32
CA ASN A 34 7.19 19.70 3.60
C ASN A 34 6.21 20.87 3.52
N ASP A 35 5.79 21.23 2.31
CA ASP A 35 4.83 22.30 2.08
C ASP A 35 3.35 21.86 2.15
N GLY A 36 3.09 20.59 2.45
CA GLY A 36 1.75 20.03 2.59
C GLY A 36 1.03 19.74 1.29
N ARG A 37 1.70 19.85 0.14
CA ARG A 37 1.08 19.50 -1.13
C ARG A 37 0.90 17.98 -1.26
N HIS A 38 -0.17 17.59 -1.93
CA HIS A 38 -0.40 16.18 -2.23
C HIS A 38 0.68 15.65 -3.18
N PHE A 39 1.02 14.39 -2.98
CA PHE A 39 1.89 13.65 -3.89
C PHE A 39 1.23 13.56 -5.28
N ASP A 40 2.06 13.62 -6.30
CA ASP A 40 1.63 13.49 -7.69
C ASP A 40 2.67 12.67 -8.45
N GLU A 41 2.30 11.48 -8.89
CA GLU A 41 3.18 10.56 -9.61
C GLU A 41 3.57 11.06 -11.01
N ALA A 42 2.91 12.08 -11.52
CA ALA A 42 3.32 12.71 -12.78
C ALA A 42 4.62 13.49 -12.66
N ARG A 43 5.03 13.82 -11.43
CA ARG A 43 6.34 14.45 -11.18
C ARG A 43 7.42 13.38 -11.11
N THR A 44 8.65 13.79 -11.42
CA THR A 44 9.80 12.89 -11.29
C THR A 44 9.92 12.39 -9.86
N GLY A 45 10.00 11.08 -9.70
CA GLY A 45 10.11 10.44 -8.40
C GLY A 45 9.38 9.11 -8.38
N LEU A 46 8.75 8.81 -7.25
CA LEU A 46 7.99 7.58 -7.08
C LEU A 46 6.73 7.58 -7.95
N ASP A 47 6.43 6.48 -8.61
CA ASP A 47 5.14 6.29 -9.27
C ASP A 47 4.14 5.62 -8.32
N HIS A 48 4.52 4.48 -7.78
CA HIS A 48 3.70 3.75 -6.80
C HIS A 48 4.56 2.79 -6.00
N MET A 49 4.00 2.28 -4.91
CA MET A 49 4.60 1.22 -4.12
C MET A 49 3.69 0.00 -4.17
N GLY A 50 4.24 -1.14 -4.58
CA GLY A 50 3.50 -2.39 -4.69
C GLY A 50 3.89 -3.38 -3.60
N LEU A 51 2.89 -3.99 -2.97
CA LEU A 51 3.07 -5.04 -1.99
C LEU A 51 2.41 -6.32 -2.49
N ASN A 52 3.17 -7.41 -2.51
CA ASN A 52 2.68 -8.70 -2.97
C ASN A 52 1.79 -9.36 -1.92
N VAL A 53 0.69 -9.95 -2.36
CA VAL A 53 -0.10 -10.89 -1.56
C VAL A 53 -0.06 -12.26 -2.24
N ALA A 54 -0.26 -13.33 -1.46
CA ALA A 54 0.01 -14.68 -1.95
C ALA A 54 -1.02 -15.19 -2.96
N THR A 55 -2.30 -14.83 -2.79
CA THR A 55 -3.40 -15.39 -3.58
C THR A 55 -4.43 -14.33 -3.96
N LEU A 56 -5.22 -14.64 -4.99
CA LEU A 56 -6.36 -13.81 -5.36
C LEU A 56 -7.38 -13.69 -4.21
N GLU A 57 -7.58 -14.77 -3.47
CA GLU A 57 -8.48 -14.76 -2.31
C GLU A 57 -8.03 -13.73 -1.25
N GLU A 58 -6.72 -13.68 -0.98
CA GLU A 58 -6.17 -12.68 -0.07
C GLU A 58 -6.35 -11.27 -0.60
N LEU A 59 -6.16 -11.07 -1.91
CA LEU A 59 -6.38 -9.78 -2.53
C LEU A 59 -7.84 -9.31 -2.39
N GLU A 60 -8.79 -10.22 -2.61
CA GLU A 60 -10.21 -9.95 -2.42
C GLU A 60 -10.53 -9.60 -0.97
N GLY A 61 -9.90 -10.29 -0.03
CA GLY A 61 -10.04 -9.97 1.40
C GLY A 61 -9.49 -8.60 1.76
N TRP A 62 -8.39 -8.17 1.12
CA TRP A 62 -7.88 -6.83 1.30
C TRP A 62 -8.84 -5.76 0.78
N THR A 63 -9.51 -6.02 -0.36
CA THR A 63 -10.54 -5.09 -0.85
C THR A 63 -11.69 -4.95 0.13
N ALA A 64 -12.15 -6.05 0.71
CA ALA A 64 -13.19 -6.02 1.74
C ALA A 64 -12.76 -5.22 2.97
N TRP A 65 -11.50 -5.37 3.38
CA TRP A 65 -10.93 -4.63 4.51
C TRP A 65 -10.84 -3.13 4.22
N LEU A 66 -10.41 -2.76 3.00
CA LEU A 66 -10.37 -1.36 2.58
C LEU A 66 -11.78 -0.75 2.59
N ASP A 67 -12.80 -1.51 2.15
CA ASP A 67 -14.19 -1.08 2.22
C ASP A 67 -14.62 -0.83 3.67
N GLU A 68 -14.28 -1.72 4.58
CA GLU A 68 -14.58 -1.55 6.01
C GLU A 68 -13.93 -0.30 6.59
N LEU A 69 -12.71 0.02 6.16
CA LEU A 69 -12.00 1.21 6.60
C LEU A 69 -12.48 2.49 5.92
N GLY A 70 -13.37 2.40 4.93
CA GLY A 70 -13.82 3.54 4.17
C GLY A 70 -12.78 4.11 3.21
N VAL A 71 -11.82 3.29 2.80
CA VAL A 71 -10.75 3.69 1.86
C VAL A 71 -11.22 3.41 0.43
N GLU A 72 -11.21 4.44 -0.41
CA GLU A 72 -11.49 4.28 -1.83
C GLU A 72 -10.41 3.46 -2.51
N HIS A 73 -10.81 2.59 -3.44
CA HIS A 73 -9.89 1.75 -4.19
C HIS A 73 -10.44 1.42 -5.58
N SER A 74 -9.59 0.86 -6.42
CA SER A 74 -9.96 0.54 -7.80
C SER A 74 -10.87 -0.68 -7.96
N GLY A 75 -11.05 -1.47 -6.90
CA GLY A 75 -11.52 -2.84 -7.03
C GLY A 75 -10.42 -3.74 -7.62
N VAL A 76 -10.67 -5.03 -7.69
CA VAL A 76 -9.73 -5.98 -8.28
C VAL A 76 -9.70 -5.79 -9.79
N ARG A 77 -8.51 -5.56 -10.33
CA ARG A 77 -8.26 -5.47 -11.78
C ARG A 77 -7.31 -6.58 -12.18
N THR A 78 -7.52 -7.14 -13.35
CA THR A 78 -6.67 -8.21 -13.88
C THR A 78 -5.99 -7.77 -15.16
N GLY A 79 -4.84 -8.37 -15.44
CA GLY A 79 -4.10 -8.16 -16.67
C GLY A 79 -3.30 -9.40 -17.01
N ASP A 80 -2.77 -9.46 -18.24
CA ASP A 80 -1.99 -10.59 -18.73
C ASP A 80 -0.55 -10.23 -19.07
N GLU A 81 -0.25 -8.95 -19.22
CA GLU A 81 1.08 -8.48 -19.61
C GLU A 81 1.79 -7.83 -18.43
N PRO A 82 3.07 -8.12 -18.18
CA PRO A 82 3.94 -9.08 -18.85
C PRO A 82 3.68 -10.54 -18.46
N PHE A 83 2.80 -10.79 -17.51
CA PHE A 83 2.36 -12.11 -17.05
C PHE A 83 0.97 -11.92 -16.40
N PRO A 84 0.19 -12.99 -16.25
CA PRO A 84 -1.13 -12.88 -15.58
C PRO A 84 -1.00 -12.38 -14.16
N PHE A 85 -1.78 -11.36 -13.80
CA PHE A 85 -1.78 -10.76 -12.47
C PHE A 85 -3.16 -10.21 -12.10
N ALA A 86 -3.34 -9.94 -10.81
CA ALA A 86 -4.48 -9.19 -10.29
C ALA A 86 -3.95 -8.13 -9.33
N THR A 87 -4.60 -6.98 -9.30
CA THR A 87 -4.15 -5.83 -8.50
C THR A 87 -5.32 -5.03 -7.95
N VAL A 88 -5.09 -4.35 -6.83
CA VAL A 88 -5.96 -3.33 -6.25
C VAL A 88 -5.12 -2.09 -5.99
N VAL A 89 -5.58 -0.94 -6.47
CA VAL A 89 -4.88 0.33 -6.30
C VAL A 89 -5.68 1.24 -5.37
N PHE A 90 -5.00 1.88 -4.46
CA PHE A 90 -5.60 2.86 -3.56
C PHE A 90 -4.56 3.94 -3.22
N ARG A 91 -4.96 4.95 -2.47
CA ARG A 91 -4.09 6.08 -2.13
C ARG A 91 -4.03 6.28 -0.63
N ASP A 92 -2.87 6.68 -0.14
CA ASP A 92 -2.75 7.11 1.25
C ASP A 92 -3.28 8.55 1.42
N PRO A 93 -3.36 9.09 2.66
CA PRO A 93 -3.85 10.45 2.87
C PRO A 93 -3.05 11.55 2.15
N ASP A 94 -1.79 11.31 1.83
CA ASP A 94 -0.94 12.24 1.09
C ASP A 94 -1.02 12.04 -0.43
N ASN A 95 -1.93 11.18 -0.88
CA ASN A 95 -2.15 10.82 -2.27
C ASN A 95 -1.04 9.96 -2.88
N ILE A 96 -0.21 9.31 -2.07
CA ILE A 96 0.76 8.35 -2.57
C ILE A 96 0.02 7.11 -3.08
N GLN A 97 0.34 6.69 -4.30
CA GLN A 97 -0.29 5.54 -4.94
C GLN A 97 0.26 4.24 -4.38
N LEU A 98 -0.63 3.40 -3.86
CA LEU A 98 -0.31 2.11 -3.28
C LEU A 98 -1.02 1.00 -4.07
N GLU A 99 -0.35 -0.13 -4.19
CA GLU A 99 -0.88 -1.28 -4.91
C GLU A 99 -0.67 -2.55 -4.11
N LEU A 100 -1.72 -3.36 -4.04
CA LEU A 100 -1.61 -4.76 -3.60
C LEU A 100 -1.78 -5.62 -4.84
N PHE A 101 -0.92 -6.61 -5.02
CA PHE A 101 -0.96 -7.43 -6.23
C PHE A 101 -0.64 -8.89 -5.95
N THR A 102 -1.09 -9.75 -6.85
CA THR A 102 -0.72 -11.16 -6.88
C THR A 102 -0.46 -11.58 -8.33
N VAL A 103 0.49 -12.48 -8.52
CA VAL A 103 0.76 -13.11 -9.82
C VAL A 103 -0.14 -14.34 -9.92
N CYS A 104 -0.86 -14.44 -11.02
CA CYS A 104 -1.82 -15.53 -11.25
C CYS A 104 -1.23 -16.72 -12.02
#